data_e8006f81d34f05d6726e46378a10b01e
#
_entry.id   e8006f81d34f05d6726e46378a10b01e
#
_cell.length_a   1.000
_cell.length_b   1.000
_cell.length_c   1.000
_cell.angle_alpha   90.00
_cell.angle_beta   90.00
_cell.angle_gamma   90.00
#
_symmetry.space_group_name_H-M   'P 1'
#
loop_
_entity.id
_entity.type
_entity.pdbx_description
1 polymer ?
#
loop_
_entity_poly.entity_id
_entity_poly.type
_entity_poly.pdbx_seq_one_letter_code
_entity_poly.pdbx_strand_id
1 'polypeptide(L)'
;MNPASPLDSVVFIALGEDFKLPANAFAIDPSIPLPVQKTSGASSVDIGTLTQEQIFAGILTVLAYDTANANRRYYRSLIKAAKPDILRELTEAAILKAKNEDYEIADEIFAALRGLEPENPAVTLNSALFFDQRADSYRRSGLTEDADAYDESAHAYYKEAMAAEPAVPDAFFNAGFFYLKQQNFSKAKFCFESYLRLTESADTEKDENTAYKRERARQIETDISSRNLDDELFKSAFDFISMGQEEKGLECIRRFLEKNPKVWNAWFMLGWALRRLNRWKDAKAAFEQSLECGGENSDIYNELSLCLMELNDYEGAGKCLRAALKLEPENTKIMSNMGFLALRKGDTAEAVRYFNAVLEFDPDDRIAQDALAQLNA
;
A
#
# COMPACT_ATOMS: atom_id res chain seq x y z
N MET A 1 13.40 20.54 -26.92
CA MET A 1 14.76 20.00 -27.23
C MET A 1 14.81 18.66 -26.54
N ASN A 2 15.08 17.57 -27.26
CA ASN A 2 15.38 16.32 -26.60
C ASN A 2 16.58 16.54 -25.68
N PRO A 3 16.55 16.10 -24.41
CA PRO A 3 17.72 16.17 -23.56
C PRO A 3 18.88 15.43 -24.26
N ALA A 4 20.06 16.01 -24.23
CA ALA A 4 21.26 15.38 -24.82
C ALA A 4 21.45 14.01 -24.16
N SER A 5 21.70 12.97 -24.99
CA SER A 5 21.98 11.65 -24.45
C SER A 5 23.28 11.70 -23.63
N PRO A 6 23.37 11.07 -22.45
CA PRO A 6 24.63 10.96 -21.70
C PRO A 6 25.78 10.40 -22.54
N LEU A 7 25.46 9.57 -23.54
CA LEU A 7 26.44 9.04 -24.51
C LEU A 7 27.02 10.10 -25.44
N ASP A 8 26.37 11.23 -25.67
CA ASP A 8 26.88 12.34 -26.50
C ASP A 8 28.15 12.98 -25.90
N SER A 9 28.34 12.78 -24.59
CA SER A 9 29.52 13.26 -23.87
C SER A 9 30.70 12.31 -23.96
N VAL A 10 30.54 11.11 -24.56
CA VAL A 10 31.59 10.08 -24.68
C VAL A 10 32.14 10.02 -26.11
N VAL A 11 33.43 9.89 -26.22
CA VAL A 11 34.15 9.62 -27.49
C VAL A 11 34.93 8.32 -27.37
N PHE A 12 34.85 7.52 -28.42
CA PHE A 12 35.67 6.30 -28.51
C PHE A 12 36.97 6.61 -29.21
N ILE A 13 38.12 6.37 -28.54
CA ILE A 13 39.44 6.57 -29.09
C ILE A 13 40.12 5.22 -29.37
N ALA A 14 40.72 5.10 -30.56
CA ALA A 14 41.60 3.99 -30.88
C ALA A 14 43.00 4.35 -30.39
N LEU A 15 43.60 3.46 -29.59
CA LEU A 15 44.94 3.65 -29.06
C LEU A 15 45.96 3.02 -30.04
N GLY A 16 47.04 3.74 -30.32
CA GLY A 16 48.18 3.16 -31.08
C GLY A 16 48.91 2.13 -30.22
N GLU A 17 49.62 1.22 -30.88
CA GLU A 17 50.40 0.13 -30.21
C GLU A 17 51.43 0.68 -29.19
N ASP A 18 51.90 1.92 -29.35
CA ASP A 18 52.87 2.59 -28.48
C ASP A 18 52.22 3.36 -27.30
N PHE A 19 50.88 3.33 -27.15
CA PHE A 19 50.23 4.08 -26.10
C PHE A 19 50.50 3.47 -24.72
N LYS A 20 51.20 4.21 -23.87
CA LYS A 20 51.44 3.86 -22.47
C LYS A 20 50.78 4.89 -21.58
N LEU A 21 49.81 4.45 -20.74
CA LEU A 21 49.38 5.25 -19.62
C LEU A 21 50.55 5.52 -18.66
N PRO A 22 50.53 6.68 -17.93
CA PRO A 22 51.54 6.97 -16.91
C PRO A 22 51.67 5.82 -15.90
N ALA A 23 52.88 5.68 -15.33
CA ALA A 23 53.31 4.58 -14.46
C ALA A 23 52.24 4.14 -13.46
N ASN A 24 51.95 2.84 -13.39
CA ASN A 24 50.98 2.05 -12.65
C ASN A 24 49.67 1.74 -13.40
N ALA A 25 49.62 1.86 -14.70
CA ALA A 25 48.46 1.57 -15.49
C ALA A 25 48.25 0.06 -15.72
N PHE A 26 47.00 -0.35 -15.55
CA PHE A 26 46.44 -1.61 -15.97
C PHE A 26 46.68 -1.83 -17.49
N ALA A 27 46.79 -3.08 -17.90
CA ALA A 27 46.98 -3.41 -19.32
C ALA A 27 45.69 -3.10 -20.12
N ILE A 28 45.83 -2.21 -21.11
CA ILE A 28 44.77 -1.89 -22.07
C ILE A 28 45.00 -2.69 -23.33
N ASP A 29 43.94 -3.29 -23.89
CA ASP A 29 43.95 -3.91 -25.18
C ASP A 29 43.79 -2.82 -26.26
N PRO A 30 44.84 -2.54 -27.09
CA PRO A 30 44.80 -1.48 -28.07
C PRO A 30 43.84 -1.74 -29.24
N SER A 31 43.40 -2.99 -29.41
CA SER A 31 42.41 -3.36 -30.44
C SER A 31 40.98 -2.95 -30.10
N ILE A 32 40.70 -2.61 -28.82
CA ILE A 32 39.38 -2.26 -28.33
C ILE A 32 39.30 -0.76 -28.14
N PRO A 33 38.36 -0.04 -28.84
CA PRO A 33 38.17 1.40 -28.67
C PRO A 33 37.88 1.76 -27.19
N LEU A 34 38.61 2.75 -26.69
CA LEU A 34 38.46 3.18 -25.28
C LEU A 34 37.46 4.33 -25.18
N PRO A 35 36.35 4.19 -24.39
CA PRO A 35 35.42 5.29 -24.18
C PRO A 35 36.00 6.32 -23.21
N VAL A 36 35.94 7.57 -23.57
CA VAL A 36 36.48 8.71 -22.82
C VAL A 36 35.46 9.80 -22.71
N GLN A 37 35.30 10.33 -21.51
CA GLN A 37 34.44 11.46 -21.24
C GLN A 37 35.06 12.75 -21.79
N LYS A 38 34.35 13.50 -22.64
CA LYS A 38 34.74 14.83 -23.08
C LYS A 38 34.77 15.83 -21.92
N THR A 39 35.71 16.73 -21.93
CA THR A 39 35.65 17.92 -21.05
C THR A 39 34.50 18.82 -21.47
N SER A 40 33.80 19.41 -20.52
CA SER A 40 32.65 20.29 -20.77
C SER A 40 33.00 21.37 -21.79
N GLY A 41 32.24 21.44 -22.90
CA GLY A 41 32.44 22.40 -23.99
C GLY A 41 33.48 22.02 -25.03
N ALA A 42 34.18 20.89 -24.91
CA ALA A 42 35.16 20.45 -25.91
C ALA A 42 34.49 19.61 -27.01
N SER A 43 34.87 19.87 -28.26
CA SER A 43 34.41 19.10 -29.43
C SER A 43 35.26 17.84 -29.68
N SER A 44 36.47 17.77 -29.12
CA SER A 44 37.39 16.66 -29.26
C SER A 44 38.20 16.43 -27.98
N VAL A 45 38.74 15.23 -27.80
CA VAL A 45 39.63 14.86 -26.69
C VAL A 45 41.06 14.92 -27.16
N ASP A 46 41.93 15.62 -26.40
CA ASP A 46 43.36 15.62 -26.63
C ASP A 46 43.99 14.40 -25.93
N ILE A 47 44.53 13.47 -26.72
CA ILE A 47 45.15 12.22 -26.23
C ILE A 47 46.38 12.53 -25.33
N GLY A 48 47.06 13.64 -25.56
CA GLY A 48 48.22 14.05 -24.76
C GLY A 48 47.90 14.50 -23.32
N THR A 49 46.65 14.89 -23.06
CA THR A 49 46.18 15.37 -21.77
C THR A 49 45.14 14.43 -21.11
N LEU A 50 45.03 13.19 -21.63
CA LEU A 50 44.04 12.24 -21.18
C LEU A 50 44.31 11.80 -19.74
N THR A 51 43.27 11.93 -18.90
CA THR A 51 43.32 11.49 -17.48
C THR A 51 42.66 10.14 -17.26
N GLN A 52 42.98 9.46 -16.17
CA GLN A 52 42.35 8.20 -15.79
C GLN A 52 40.86 8.42 -15.46
N GLU A 53 40.52 9.55 -14.84
CA GLU A 53 39.15 9.92 -14.48
C GLU A 53 38.26 10.05 -15.72
N GLN A 54 38.77 10.65 -16.81
CA GLN A 54 38.03 10.75 -18.07
C GLN A 54 37.78 9.37 -18.72
N ILE A 55 38.71 8.45 -18.60
CA ILE A 55 38.56 7.07 -19.07
C ILE A 55 37.49 6.36 -18.20
N PHE A 56 37.61 6.44 -16.86
CA PHE A 56 36.66 5.79 -15.96
C PHE A 56 35.25 6.34 -16.11
N ALA A 57 35.11 7.67 -16.23
CA ALA A 57 33.80 8.30 -16.48
C ALA A 57 33.22 7.82 -17.82
N GLY A 58 34.01 7.78 -18.91
CA GLY A 58 33.56 7.27 -20.19
C GLY A 58 33.12 5.81 -20.14
N ILE A 59 33.92 4.95 -19.49
CA ILE A 59 33.55 3.53 -19.27
C ILE A 59 32.25 3.40 -18.50
N LEU A 60 32.09 4.10 -17.38
CA LEU A 60 30.89 4.05 -16.54
C LEU A 60 29.67 4.54 -17.30
N THR A 61 29.78 5.61 -18.10
CA THR A 61 28.69 6.11 -18.94
C THR A 61 28.28 5.07 -19.98
N VAL A 62 29.23 4.42 -20.66
CA VAL A 62 28.93 3.34 -21.61
C VAL A 62 28.28 2.15 -20.91
N LEU A 63 28.77 1.75 -19.75
CA LEU A 63 28.18 0.65 -18.99
C LEU A 63 26.75 0.96 -18.53
N ALA A 64 26.47 2.21 -18.21
CA ALA A 64 25.14 2.67 -17.78
C ALA A 64 24.11 2.73 -18.92
N TYR A 65 24.51 3.30 -20.06
CA TYR A 65 23.52 3.73 -21.08
C TYR A 65 23.64 2.99 -22.43
N ASP A 66 24.79 2.40 -22.77
CA ASP A 66 24.97 1.61 -24.00
C ASP A 66 24.87 0.10 -23.69
N THR A 67 23.64 -0.38 -23.50
CA THR A 67 23.40 -1.80 -23.19
C THR A 67 23.75 -2.74 -24.33
N ALA A 68 23.82 -2.26 -25.57
CA ALA A 68 24.13 -3.03 -26.77
C ALA A 68 25.62 -3.10 -27.07
N ASN A 69 26.48 -2.38 -26.34
CA ASN A 69 27.92 -2.32 -26.62
C ASN A 69 28.60 -3.70 -26.47
N ALA A 70 29.23 -4.16 -27.52
CA ALA A 70 29.88 -5.48 -27.57
C ALA A 70 31.03 -5.64 -26.57
N ASN A 71 31.69 -4.53 -26.18
CA ASN A 71 32.86 -4.51 -25.34
C ASN A 71 32.58 -4.35 -23.84
N ARG A 72 31.29 -4.37 -23.41
CA ARG A 72 30.89 -4.17 -21.98
C ARG A 72 31.66 -5.09 -21.03
N ARG A 73 31.83 -6.35 -21.39
CA ARG A 73 32.57 -7.33 -20.56
C ARG A 73 34.02 -6.92 -20.35
N TYR A 74 34.69 -6.45 -21.42
CA TYR A 74 36.05 -5.93 -21.33
C TYR A 74 36.10 -4.68 -20.43
N TYR A 75 35.20 -3.70 -20.62
CA TYR A 75 35.17 -2.46 -19.83
C TYR A 75 34.94 -2.72 -18.34
N ARG A 76 34.09 -3.68 -17.99
CA ARG A 76 33.89 -4.11 -16.59
C ARG A 76 35.20 -4.68 -16.01
N SER A 77 35.89 -5.56 -16.72
CA SER A 77 37.14 -6.13 -16.27
C SER A 77 38.24 -5.09 -16.13
N LEU A 78 38.29 -4.17 -17.08
CA LEU A 78 39.29 -3.10 -17.12
C LEU A 78 39.17 -2.17 -15.90
N ILE A 79 37.96 -1.67 -15.64
CA ILE A 79 37.75 -0.73 -14.53
C ILE A 79 37.92 -1.40 -13.17
N LYS A 80 37.52 -2.66 -13.00
CA LYS A 80 37.70 -3.42 -11.76
C LYS A 80 39.19 -3.71 -11.50
N ALA A 81 39.96 -4.01 -12.55
CA ALA A 81 41.41 -4.21 -12.42
C ALA A 81 42.13 -2.90 -12.07
N ALA A 82 41.69 -1.79 -12.65
CA ALA A 82 42.29 -0.49 -12.42
C ALA A 82 41.93 0.10 -11.06
N LYS A 83 40.71 -0.15 -10.58
CA LYS A 83 40.17 0.40 -9.35
C LYS A 83 39.36 -0.69 -8.62
N PRO A 84 39.99 -1.55 -7.83
CA PRO A 84 39.31 -2.68 -7.16
C PRO A 84 38.18 -2.26 -6.23
N ASP A 85 38.27 -1.09 -5.60
CA ASP A 85 37.26 -0.55 -4.67
C ASP A 85 36.11 0.21 -5.35
N ILE A 86 36.07 0.27 -6.68
CA ILE A 86 35.14 1.11 -7.45
C ILE A 86 33.67 0.82 -7.09
N LEU A 87 33.31 -0.44 -6.89
CA LEU A 87 31.95 -0.84 -6.55
C LEU A 87 31.53 -0.24 -5.20
N ARG A 88 32.40 -0.33 -4.18
CA ARG A 88 32.15 0.21 -2.84
C ARG A 88 32.03 1.73 -2.89
N GLU A 89 33.00 2.40 -3.54
CA GLU A 89 33.02 3.86 -3.64
C GLU A 89 31.80 4.42 -4.37
N LEU A 90 31.40 3.82 -5.50
CA LEU A 90 30.20 4.23 -6.24
C LEU A 90 28.94 3.98 -5.42
N THR A 91 28.85 2.84 -4.70
CA THR A 91 27.70 2.53 -3.87
C THR A 91 27.57 3.55 -2.72
N GLU A 92 28.65 3.84 -2.02
CA GLU A 92 28.66 4.85 -0.96
C GLU A 92 28.29 6.24 -1.51
N ALA A 93 28.83 6.62 -2.67
CA ALA A 93 28.50 7.89 -3.33
C ALA A 93 27.05 7.98 -3.75
N ALA A 94 26.48 6.91 -4.36
CA ALA A 94 25.08 6.86 -4.76
C ALA A 94 24.13 7.01 -3.56
N ILE A 95 24.38 6.26 -2.49
CA ILE A 95 23.61 6.34 -1.25
C ILE A 95 23.68 7.74 -0.63
N LEU A 96 24.88 8.33 -0.59
CA LEU A 96 25.05 9.68 -0.05
C LEU A 96 24.28 10.72 -0.89
N LYS A 97 24.37 10.62 -2.23
CA LYS A 97 23.64 11.51 -3.13
C LYS A 97 22.13 11.36 -2.98
N ALA A 98 21.63 10.14 -2.92
CA ALA A 98 20.20 9.87 -2.67
C ALA A 98 19.74 10.44 -1.32
N LYS A 99 20.56 10.29 -0.27
CA LYS A 99 20.27 10.83 1.07
C LYS A 99 20.21 12.36 1.10
N ASN A 100 21.01 13.01 0.24
CA ASN A 100 21.02 14.47 0.09
C ASN A 100 19.97 14.97 -0.92
N GLU A 101 19.11 14.10 -1.41
CA GLU A 101 18.07 14.38 -2.40
C GLU A 101 18.61 14.82 -3.80
N ASP A 102 19.91 14.59 -4.06
CA ASP A 102 20.55 14.78 -5.35
C ASP A 102 20.19 13.60 -6.29
N TYR A 103 18.88 13.39 -6.56
CA TYR A 103 18.35 12.19 -7.19
C TYR A 103 18.85 11.96 -8.61
N GLU A 104 19.07 13.01 -9.40
CA GLU A 104 19.58 12.89 -10.76
C GLU A 104 20.98 12.29 -10.77
N ILE A 105 21.88 12.79 -9.94
CA ILE A 105 23.24 12.28 -9.81
C ILE A 105 23.26 10.87 -9.22
N ALA A 106 22.39 10.61 -8.23
CA ALA A 106 22.25 9.29 -7.64
C ALA A 106 21.82 8.26 -8.69
N ASP A 107 20.84 8.59 -9.55
CA ASP A 107 20.35 7.72 -10.61
C ASP A 107 21.44 7.38 -11.63
N GLU A 108 22.21 8.37 -12.07
CA GLU A 108 23.37 8.16 -12.95
C GLU A 108 24.38 7.17 -12.35
N ILE A 109 24.69 7.32 -11.04
CA ILE A 109 25.61 6.42 -10.35
C ILE A 109 25.00 5.02 -10.20
N PHE A 110 23.72 4.90 -9.86
CA PHE A 110 23.04 3.60 -9.78
C PHE A 110 22.95 2.94 -11.16
N ALA A 111 22.73 3.70 -12.25
CA ALA A 111 22.78 3.18 -13.61
C ALA A 111 24.17 2.63 -13.95
N ALA A 112 25.24 3.33 -13.56
CA ALA A 112 26.62 2.86 -13.73
C ALA A 112 26.88 1.59 -12.91
N LEU A 113 26.41 1.50 -11.66
CA LEU A 113 26.51 0.33 -10.80
C LEU A 113 25.81 -0.89 -11.42
N ARG A 114 24.60 -0.74 -11.93
CA ARG A 114 23.85 -1.79 -12.64
C ARG A 114 24.59 -2.23 -13.92
N GLY A 115 25.22 -1.27 -14.61
CA GLY A 115 26.06 -1.56 -15.76
C GLY A 115 27.34 -2.31 -15.40
N LEU A 116 27.94 -2.00 -14.26
CA LEU A 116 29.18 -2.59 -13.78
C LEU A 116 28.96 -4.00 -13.21
N GLU A 117 27.94 -4.20 -12.42
CA GLU A 117 27.62 -5.45 -11.71
C GLU A 117 26.14 -5.85 -11.91
N PRO A 118 25.73 -6.22 -13.14
CA PRO A 118 24.32 -6.48 -13.44
C PRO A 118 23.75 -7.71 -12.73
N GLU A 119 24.60 -8.64 -12.30
CA GLU A 119 24.20 -9.87 -11.62
C GLU A 119 24.32 -9.77 -10.09
N ASN A 120 24.72 -8.60 -9.58
CA ASN A 120 24.92 -8.42 -8.15
C ASN A 120 23.59 -8.03 -7.46
N PRO A 121 23.01 -8.92 -6.65
CA PRO A 121 21.70 -8.66 -6.04
C PRO A 121 21.73 -7.51 -5.03
N ALA A 122 22.88 -7.17 -4.46
CA ALA A 122 23.02 -6.01 -3.59
C ALA A 122 22.88 -4.69 -4.37
N VAL A 123 23.37 -4.63 -5.61
CA VAL A 123 23.20 -3.48 -6.50
C VAL A 123 21.73 -3.34 -6.90
N THR A 124 21.07 -4.45 -7.24
CA THR A 124 19.65 -4.48 -7.55
C THR A 124 18.82 -4.02 -6.37
N LEU A 125 19.08 -4.53 -5.15
CA LEU A 125 18.38 -4.13 -3.95
C LEU A 125 18.59 -2.64 -3.62
N ASN A 126 19.81 -2.13 -3.73
CA ASN A 126 20.10 -0.71 -3.50
C ASN A 126 19.39 0.18 -4.53
N SER A 127 19.25 -0.29 -5.78
CA SER A 127 18.45 0.41 -6.79
C SER A 127 16.96 0.44 -6.42
N ALA A 128 16.41 -0.66 -5.90
CA ALA A 128 15.04 -0.69 -5.42
C ALA A 128 14.81 0.33 -4.28
N LEU A 129 15.71 0.34 -3.29
CA LEU A 129 15.66 1.29 -2.16
C LEU A 129 15.77 2.74 -2.62
N PHE A 130 16.62 3.01 -3.62
CA PHE A 130 16.77 4.34 -4.21
C PHE A 130 15.48 4.84 -4.85
N PHE A 131 14.85 4.04 -5.71
CA PHE A 131 13.60 4.43 -6.36
C PHE A 131 12.44 4.55 -5.36
N ASP A 132 12.38 3.69 -4.36
CA ASP A 132 11.42 3.77 -3.26
C ASP A 132 11.57 5.08 -2.46
N GLN A 133 12.79 5.47 -2.10
CA GLN A 133 13.07 6.75 -1.45
C GLN A 133 12.73 7.94 -2.33
N ARG A 134 13.03 7.89 -3.63
CA ARG A 134 12.71 8.93 -4.60
C ARG A 134 11.20 9.10 -4.73
N ALA A 135 10.44 8.01 -4.84
CA ALA A 135 8.98 8.03 -4.87
C ALA A 135 8.39 8.72 -3.62
N ASP A 136 8.91 8.38 -2.43
CA ASP A 136 8.47 9.02 -1.18
C ASP A 136 8.74 10.52 -1.15
N SER A 137 9.87 10.97 -1.67
CA SER A 137 10.22 12.40 -1.74
C SER A 137 9.30 13.16 -2.70
N TYR A 138 9.05 12.61 -3.89
CA TYR A 138 8.17 13.21 -4.89
C TYR A 138 6.71 13.26 -4.40
N ARG A 139 6.25 12.22 -3.70
CA ARG A 139 4.91 12.19 -3.10
C ARG A 139 4.75 13.25 -2.01
N ARG A 140 5.78 13.47 -1.18
CA ARG A 140 5.80 14.56 -0.19
C ARG A 140 5.75 15.95 -0.84
N SER A 141 6.27 16.08 -2.04
CA SER A 141 6.26 17.31 -2.83
C SER A 141 4.99 17.50 -3.67
N GLY A 142 4.02 16.57 -3.59
CA GLY A 142 2.76 16.63 -4.33
C GLY A 142 2.85 16.17 -5.80
N LEU A 143 3.99 15.61 -6.22
CA LEU A 143 4.24 15.12 -7.58
C LEU A 143 3.87 13.63 -7.66
N THR A 144 2.57 13.33 -7.62
CA THR A 144 2.05 11.96 -7.51
C THR A 144 2.32 11.10 -8.74
N GLU A 145 2.15 11.64 -9.94
CA GLU A 145 2.39 10.88 -11.19
C GLU A 145 3.85 10.43 -11.32
N ASP A 146 4.79 11.33 -11.00
CA ASP A 146 6.22 10.99 -10.99
C ASP A 146 6.55 9.98 -9.87
N ALA A 147 5.94 10.15 -8.69
CA ALA A 147 6.10 9.23 -7.57
C ALA A 147 5.64 7.81 -7.94
N ASP A 148 4.50 7.68 -8.62
CA ASP A 148 3.97 6.39 -9.06
C ASP A 148 4.89 5.70 -10.08
N ALA A 149 5.50 6.45 -11.01
CA ALA A 149 6.49 5.93 -11.95
C ALA A 149 7.77 5.41 -11.24
N TYR A 150 8.20 6.08 -10.16
CA TYR A 150 9.31 5.60 -9.34
C TYR A 150 8.93 4.39 -8.47
N ASP A 151 7.69 4.31 -7.99
CA ASP A 151 7.17 3.11 -7.31
C ASP A 151 7.16 1.88 -8.24
N GLU A 152 6.79 2.06 -9.51
CA GLU A 152 6.87 0.99 -10.51
C GLU A 152 8.32 0.52 -10.71
N SER A 153 9.26 1.45 -10.78
CA SER A 153 10.69 1.15 -10.88
C SER A 153 11.18 0.41 -9.64
N ALA A 154 10.84 0.89 -8.44
CA ALA A 154 11.18 0.24 -7.18
C ALA A 154 10.62 -1.19 -7.13
N HIS A 155 9.34 -1.36 -7.50
CA HIS A 155 8.69 -2.67 -7.57
C HIS A 155 9.41 -3.65 -8.49
N ALA A 156 9.84 -3.19 -9.68
CA ALA A 156 10.58 -4.02 -10.63
C ALA A 156 11.90 -4.51 -10.04
N TYR A 157 12.68 -3.61 -9.41
CA TYR A 157 13.94 -3.96 -8.78
C TYR A 157 13.78 -4.81 -7.52
N TYR A 158 12.76 -4.59 -6.68
CA TYR A 158 12.46 -5.48 -5.57
C TYR A 158 12.13 -6.89 -6.05
N LYS A 159 11.31 -7.01 -7.10
CA LYS A 159 10.98 -8.31 -7.70
C LYS A 159 12.22 -9.03 -8.21
N GLU A 160 13.13 -8.33 -8.89
CA GLU A 160 14.39 -8.87 -9.37
C GLU A 160 15.31 -9.29 -8.22
N ALA A 161 15.46 -8.44 -7.18
CA ALA A 161 16.28 -8.74 -6.01
C ALA A 161 15.77 -9.96 -5.21
N MET A 162 14.44 -10.13 -5.10
CA MET A 162 13.85 -11.30 -4.46
C MET A 162 13.99 -12.60 -5.27
N ALA A 163 14.19 -12.48 -6.60
CA ALA A 163 14.40 -13.64 -7.48
C ALA A 163 15.88 -14.08 -7.57
N ALA A 164 16.79 -13.40 -6.88
CA ALA A 164 18.21 -13.73 -6.90
C ALA A 164 18.50 -15.10 -6.28
N GLU A 165 19.49 -15.80 -6.85
CA GLU A 165 20.02 -17.06 -6.35
C GLU A 165 21.56 -16.92 -6.07
N PRO A 166 22.02 -17.12 -4.83
CA PRO A 166 21.24 -17.45 -3.64
C PRO A 166 20.32 -16.31 -3.18
N ALA A 167 19.22 -16.68 -2.52
CA ALA A 167 18.23 -15.72 -2.05
C ALA A 167 18.83 -14.69 -1.07
N VAL A 168 18.47 -13.42 -1.23
CA VAL A 168 18.93 -12.32 -0.38
C VAL A 168 17.83 -11.97 0.62
N PRO A 169 17.97 -12.30 1.92
CA PRO A 169 16.94 -12.06 2.92
C PRO A 169 16.50 -10.59 3.00
N ASP A 170 17.45 -9.65 2.94
CA ASP A 170 17.15 -8.21 3.01
C ASP A 170 16.29 -7.71 1.84
N ALA A 171 16.28 -8.37 0.69
CA ALA A 171 15.37 -8.05 -0.40
C ALA A 171 13.92 -8.26 0.02
N PHE A 172 13.63 -9.38 0.68
CA PHE A 172 12.28 -9.68 1.20
C PHE A 172 11.90 -8.73 2.34
N PHE A 173 12.82 -8.44 3.28
CA PHE A 173 12.54 -7.54 4.39
C PHE A 173 12.14 -6.15 3.90
N ASN A 174 12.91 -5.57 3.00
CA ASN A 174 12.65 -4.24 2.46
C ASN A 174 11.42 -4.21 1.54
N ALA A 175 11.25 -5.22 0.67
CA ALA A 175 10.04 -5.36 -0.16
C ALA A 175 8.77 -5.48 0.70
N GLY A 176 8.85 -6.09 1.88
CA GLY A 176 7.74 -6.15 2.84
C GLY A 176 7.25 -4.77 3.25
N PHE A 177 8.14 -3.86 3.57
CA PHE A 177 7.79 -2.46 3.90
C PHE A 177 7.28 -1.69 2.68
N PHE A 178 7.88 -1.89 1.50
CA PHE A 178 7.37 -1.32 0.26
C PHE A 178 5.92 -1.72 0.02
N TYR A 179 5.58 -3.01 0.13
CA TYR A 179 4.19 -3.48 -0.04
C TYR A 179 3.24 -3.01 1.07
N LEU A 180 3.73 -2.79 2.31
CA LEU A 180 2.92 -2.16 3.36
C LEU A 180 2.51 -0.73 3.00
N LYS A 181 3.44 0.08 2.46
CA LYS A 181 3.13 1.43 1.97
C LYS A 181 2.08 1.42 0.86
N GLN A 182 2.14 0.42 -0.01
CA GLN A 182 1.17 0.19 -1.08
C GLN A 182 -0.15 -0.45 -0.60
N GLN A 183 -0.33 -0.64 0.71
CA GLN A 183 -1.48 -1.32 1.31
C GLN A 183 -1.71 -2.75 0.77
N ASN A 184 -0.70 -3.37 0.21
CA ASN A 184 -0.74 -4.74 -0.28
C ASN A 184 -0.31 -5.71 0.84
N PHE A 185 -1.20 -5.91 1.79
CA PHE A 185 -0.93 -6.69 3.00
C PHE A 185 -0.59 -8.16 2.71
N SER A 186 -1.20 -8.75 1.68
CA SER A 186 -0.91 -10.14 1.28
C SER A 186 0.53 -10.32 0.81
N LYS A 187 1.03 -9.42 -0.06
CA LYS A 187 2.42 -9.45 -0.51
C LYS A 187 3.38 -9.08 0.61
N ALA A 188 3.03 -8.11 1.45
CA ALA A 188 3.83 -7.73 2.60
C ALA A 188 4.03 -8.92 3.56
N LYS A 189 2.94 -9.64 3.90
CA LYS A 189 2.98 -10.85 4.73
C LYS A 189 3.90 -11.91 4.13
N PHE A 190 3.72 -12.23 2.84
CA PHE A 190 4.59 -13.18 2.13
C PHE A 190 6.08 -12.81 2.23
N CYS A 191 6.39 -11.53 2.10
CA CYS A 191 7.77 -11.04 2.19
C CYS A 191 8.35 -11.23 3.61
N PHE A 192 7.63 -10.86 4.66
CA PHE A 192 8.10 -11.03 6.03
C PHE A 192 8.21 -12.51 6.43
N GLU A 193 7.27 -13.37 6.06
CA GLU A 193 7.36 -14.82 6.25
C GLU A 193 8.58 -15.41 5.53
N SER A 194 8.85 -14.98 4.30
CA SER A 194 10.02 -15.41 3.53
C SER A 194 11.33 -14.96 4.18
N TYR A 195 11.40 -13.71 4.66
CA TYR A 195 12.54 -13.22 5.43
C TYR A 195 12.79 -14.05 6.69
N LEU A 196 11.75 -14.34 7.47
CA LEU A 196 11.84 -15.14 8.70
C LEU A 196 12.35 -16.56 8.42
N ARG A 197 11.86 -17.17 7.34
CA ARG A 197 12.30 -18.50 6.90
C ARG A 197 13.76 -18.50 6.45
N LEU A 198 14.16 -17.54 5.61
CA LEU A 198 15.54 -17.44 5.09
C LEU A 198 16.57 -17.14 6.18
N THR A 199 16.14 -16.53 7.28
CA THR A 199 17.02 -16.19 8.41
C THR A 199 16.84 -17.11 9.61
N GLU A 200 16.15 -18.25 9.47
CA GLU A 200 15.83 -19.16 10.59
C GLU A 200 17.08 -19.70 11.28
N SER A 201 18.12 -20.01 10.51
CA SER A 201 19.40 -20.54 11.01
C SER A 201 20.42 -19.45 11.36
N ALA A 202 20.06 -18.17 11.29
CA ALA A 202 20.97 -17.07 11.60
C ALA A 202 21.30 -17.04 13.11
N ASP A 203 22.58 -16.84 13.42
CA ASP A 203 23.04 -16.67 14.81
C ASP A 203 22.68 -15.26 15.31
N THR A 204 21.46 -15.13 15.82
CA THR A 204 20.92 -13.87 16.30
C THR A 204 21.56 -13.35 17.60
N GLU A 205 22.35 -14.18 18.29
CA GLU A 205 23.12 -13.74 19.46
C GLU A 205 24.36 -12.90 19.05
N LYS A 206 24.86 -13.17 17.84
CA LYS A 206 26.02 -12.43 17.29
C LYS A 206 25.65 -11.34 16.28
N ASP A 207 24.45 -11.40 15.72
CA ASP A 207 23.96 -10.43 14.74
C ASP A 207 22.70 -9.72 15.26
N GLU A 208 22.91 -8.67 16.04
CA GLU A 208 21.86 -7.82 16.60
C GLU A 208 20.96 -7.21 15.52
N ASN A 209 21.48 -6.91 14.33
CA ASN A 209 20.70 -6.35 13.24
C ASN A 209 19.69 -7.37 12.70
N THR A 210 20.13 -8.60 12.47
CA THR A 210 19.24 -9.70 12.06
C THR A 210 18.24 -10.02 13.16
N ALA A 211 18.64 -10.01 14.43
CA ALA A 211 17.74 -10.21 15.56
C ALA A 211 16.60 -9.16 15.57
N TYR A 212 16.94 -7.87 15.45
CA TYR A 212 15.98 -6.78 15.38
C TYR A 212 15.03 -6.92 14.18
N LYS A 213 15.56 -7.18 12.98
CA LYS A 213 14.75 -7.35 11.78
C LYS A 213 13.77 -8.53 11.89
N ARG A 214 14.21 -9.64 12.49
CA ARG A 214 13.35 -10.82 12.72
C ARG A 214 12.21 -10.51 13.67
N GLU A 215 12.51 -9.83 14.78
CA GLU A 215 11.47 -9.43 15.74
C GLU A 215 10.46 -8.49 15.10
N ARG A 216 10.94 -7.50 14.33
CA ARG A 216 10.08 -6.56 13.61
C ARG A 216 9.21 -7.25 12.56
N ALA A 217 9.77 -8.21 11.81
CA ALA A 217 9.04 -8.99 10.82
C ALA A 217 7.93 -9.84 11.46
N ARG A 218 8.19 -10.49 12.61
CA ARG A 218 7.16 -11.25 13.36
C ARG A 218 6.02 -10.37 13.84
N GLN A 219 6.35 -9.21 14.40
CA GLN A 219 5.34 -8.27 14.87
C GLN A 219 4.42 -7.83 13.74
N ILE A 220 4.98 -7.43 12.59
CA ILE A 220 4.20 -6.99 11.44
C ILE A 220 3.36 -8.13 10.86
N GLU A 221 3.91 -9.34 10.74
CA GLU A 221 3.19 -10.52 10.27
C GLU A 221 1.99 -10.83 11.17
N THR A 222 2.18 -10.75 12.49
CA THR A 222 1.11 -10.93 13.49
C THR A 222 0.04 -9.84 13.36
N ASP A 223 0.44 -8.58 13.20
CA ASP A 223 -0.49 -7.46 13.03
C ASP A 223 -1.33 -7.61 11.75
N ILE A 224 -0.72 -7.99 10.62
CA ILE A 224 -1.43 -8.23 9.35
C ILE A 224 -2.40 -9.41 9.49
N SER A 225 -1.95 -10.50 10.10
CA SER A 225 -2.77 -11.71 10.30
C SER A 225 -3.97 -11.43 11.22
N SER A 226 -3.78 -10.62 12.25
CA SER A 226 -4.83 -10.19 13.17
C SER A 226 -5.89 -9.34 12.45
N ARG A 227 -5.47 -8.36 11.64
CA ARG A 227 -6.40 -7.52 10.87
C ARG A 227 -7.20 -8.33 9.85
N ASN A 228 -6.56 -9.23 9.11
CA ASN A 228 -7.25 -10.08 8.15
C ASN A 228 -8.31 -10.96 8.84
N LEU A 229 -8.02 -11.50 10.02
CA LEU A 229 -8.98 -12.30 10.79
C LEU A 229 -10.17 -11.44 11.24
N ASP A 230 -9.95 -10.21 11.69
CA ASP A 230 -11.02 -9.31 12.13
C ASP A 230 -11.91 -8.90 10.93
N ASP A 231 -11.33 -8.60 9.77
CA ASP A 231 -12.08 -8.31 8.55
C ASP A 231 -12.92 -9.52 8.08
N GLU A 232 -12.37 -10.74 8.16
CA GLU A 232 -13.10 -11.97 7.85
C GLU A 232 -14.26 -12.21 8.83
N LEU A 233 -14.06 -11.99 10.14
CA LEU A 233 -15.11 -12.12 11.14
C LEU A 233 -16.25 -11.16 10.90
N PHE A 234 -15.94 -9.89 10.60
CA PHE A 234 -16.94 -8.87 10.32
C PHE A 234 -17.75 -9.20 9.07
N LYS A 235 -17.08 -9.55 7.98
CA LYS A 235 -17.73 -9.96 6.72
C LYS A 235 -18.58 -11.20 6.88
N SER A 236 -18.05 -12.24 7.54
CA SER A 236 -18.77 -13.48 7.79
C SER A 236 -20.02 -13.25 8.65
N ALA A 237 -19.95 -12.34 9.64
CA ALA A 237 -21.11 -11.98 10.44
C ALA A 237 -22.22 -11.39 9.57
N PHE A 238 -21.89 -10.44 8.68
CA PHE A 238 -22.85 -9.84 7.75
C PHE A 238 -23.49 -10.89 6.83
N ASP A 239 -22.66 -11.76 6.23
CA ASP A 239 -23.12 -12.79 5.32
C ASP A 239 -24.08 -13.78 6.02
N PHE A 240 -23.72 -14.27 7.20
CA PHE A 240 -24.57 -15.19 7.98
C PHE A 240 -25.90 -14.57 8.38
N ILE A 241 -25.91 -13.33 8.86
CA ILE A 241 -27.14 -12.63 9.24
C ILE A 241 -28.02 -12.41 8.01
N SER A 242 -27.43 -12.02 6.89
CA SER A 242 -28.16 -11.81 5.62
C SER A 242 -28.81 -13.09 5.10
N MET A 243 -28.15 -14.25 5.31
CA MET A 243 -28.64 -15.59 4.94
C MET A 243 -29.65 -16.18 5.95
N GLY A 244 -30.01 -15.46 7.02
CA GLY A 244 -30.91 -15.99 8.04
C GLY A 244 -30.26 -16.99 9.01
N GLN A 245 -28.93 -16.92 9.16
CA GLN A 245 -28.16 -17.74 10.10
C GLN A 245 -27.65 -16.86 11.25
N GLU A 246 -28.59 -16.18 11.91
CA GLU A 246 -28.33 -15.14 12.90
C GLU A 246 -27.42 -15.57 14.05
N GLU A 247 -27.55 -16.81 14.55
CA GLU A 247 -26.72 -17.32 15.65
C GLU A 247 -25.24 -17.44 15.25
N LYS A 248 -24.94 -17.86 14.00
CA LYS A 248 -23.56 -17.87 13.51
C LYS A 248 -23.02 -16.46 13.30
N GLY A 249 -23.86 -15.55 12.81
CA GLY A 249 -23.50 -14.14 12.70
C GLY A 249 -23.18 -13.52 14.07
N LEU A 250 -23.98 -13.87 15.12
CA LEU A 250 -23.71 -13.44 16.49
C LEU A 250 -22.38 -13.93 17.03
N GLU A 251 -21.99 -15.17 16.74
CA GLU A 251 -20.70 -15.70 17.15
C GLU A 251 -19.54 -14.91 16.52
N CYS A 252 -19.60 -14.69 15.21
CA CYS A 252 -18.57 -13.94 14.48
C CYS A 252 -18.45 -12.49 14.99
N ILE A 253 -19.60 -11.78 15.12
CA ILE A 253 -19.57 -10.37 15.51
C ILE A 253 -19.17 -10.16 16.97
N ARG A 254 -19.49 -11.07 17.89
CA ARG A 254 -19.02 -11.01 19.27
C ARG A 254 -17.50 -11.17 19.35
N ARG A 255 -16.93 -12.15 18.65
CA ARG A 255 -15.47 -12.33 18.56
C ARG A 255 -14.76 -11.10 17.98
N PHE A 256 -15.38 -10.46 16.98
CA PHE A 256 -14.87 -9.19 16.46
C PHE A 256 -14.89 -8.09 17.53
N LEU A 257 -16.00 -7.93 18.25
CA LEU A 257 -16.19 -6.89 19.26
C LEU A 257 -15.30 -7.07 20.50
N GLU A 258 -14.88 -8.29 20.81
CA GLU A 258 -13.90 -8.55 21.90
C GLU A 258 -12.60 -7.77 21.71
N LYS A 259 -12.15 -7.63 20.44
CA LYS A 259 -10.95 -6.89 20.09
C LYS A 259 -11.24 -5.44 19.69
N ASN A 260 -12.40 -5.19 19.10
CA ASN A 260 -12.79 -3.92 18.47
C ASN A 260 -14.05 -3.31 19.11
N PRO A 261 -14.06 -3.03 20.43
CA PRO A 261 -15.27 -2.65 21.16
C PRO A 261 -15.81 -1.25 20.83
N LYS A 262 -15.05 -0.42 20.09
CA LYS A 262 -15.44 0.94 19.72
C LYS A 262 -15.96 1.08 18.29
N VAL A 263 -16.15 -0.03 17.59
CA VAL A 263 -16.59 -0.04 16.18
C VAL A 263 -18.11 -0.04 16.15
N TRP A 264 -18.72 1.12 15.88
CA TRP A 264 -20.18 1.33 15.95
C TRP A 264 -20.97 0.41 15.01
N ASN A 265 -20.50 0.17 13.79
CA ASN A 265 -21.20 -0.70 12.82
C ASN A 265 -21.18 -2.18 13.24
N ALA A 266 -20.22 -2.61 14.05
CA ALA A 266 -20.23 -3.95 14.64
C ALA A 266 -21.32 -4.09 15.71
N TRP A 267 -21.52 -3.08 16.54
CA TRP A 267 -22.65 -3.01 17.48
C TRP A 267 -24.00 -2.95 16.78
N PHE A 268 -24.08 -2.19 15.67
CA PHE A 268 -25.28 -2.19 14.83
C PHE A 268 -25.60 -3.59 14.30
N MET A 269 -24.60 -4.29 13.77
CA MET A 269 -24.75 -5.64 13.23
C MET A 269 -25.17 -6.64 14.31
N LEU A 270 -24.61 -6.53 15.52
CA LEU A 270 -25.02 -7.31 16.69
C LEU A 270 -26.50 -7.06 17.02
N GLY A 271 -26.91 -5.80 17.07
CA GLY A 271 -28.31 -5.40 17.31
C GLY A 271 -29.26 -5.95 16.24
N TRP A 272 -28.85 -5.87 14.97
CA TRP A 272 -29.64 -6.38 13.84
C TRP A 272 -29.87 -7.89 13.93
N ALA A 273 -28.84 -8.69 14.23
CA ALA A 273 -28.98 -10.11 14.43
C ALA A 273 -29.88 -10.45 15.62
N LEU A 274 -29.67 -9.78 16.75
CA LEU A 274 -30.48 -9.99 17.97
C LEU A 274 -31.95 -9.64 17.75
N ARG A 275 -32.24 -8.56 17.01
CA ARG A 275 -33.62 -8.17 16.65
C ARG A 275 -34.28 -9.24 15.79
N ARG A 276 -33.59 -9.79 14.81
CA ARG A 276 -34.13 -10.87 13.95
C ARG A 276 -34.43 -12.14 14.75
N LEU A 277 -33.72 -12.38 15.86
CA LEU A 277 -34.00 -13.45 16.82
C LEU A 277 -35.04 -13.07 17.87
N ASN A 278 -35.74 -11.94 17.73
CA ASN A 278 -36.72 -11.40 18.68
C ASN A 278 -36.16 -11.15 20.11
N ARG A 279 -34.83 -10.98 20.20
CA ARG A 279 -34.15 -10.65 21.47
C ARG A 279 -34.13 -9.14 21.68
N TRP A 280 -35.31 -8.56 21.81
CA TRP A 280 -35.58 -7.10 21.77
C TRP A 280 -34.77 -6.29 22.79
N LYS A 281 -34.63 -6.79 24.03
CA LYS A 281 -33.87 -6.11 25.09
C LYS A 281 -32.36 -6.05 24.75
N ASP A 282 -31.81 -7.17 24.30
CA ASP A 282 -30.39 -7.25 23.94
C ASP A 282 -30.09 -6.44 22.67
N ALA A 283 -31.00 -6.49 21.69
CA ALA A 283 -30.90 -5.70 20.46
C ALA A 283 -30.91 -4.20 20.76
N LYS A 284 -31.84 -3.75 21.63
CA LYS A 284 -31.88 -2.36 22.12
C LYS A 284 -30.53 -1.94 22.68
N ALA A 285 -29.97 -2.72 23.62
CA ALA A 285 -28.68 -2.40 24.23
C ALA A 285 -27.53 -2.31 23.20
N ALA A 286 -27.53 -3.20 22.20
CA ALA A 286 -26.53 -3.17 21.13
C ALA A 286 -26.67 -1.93 20.24
N PHE A 287 -27.88 -1.51 19.88
CA PHE A 287 -28.09 -0.28 19.11
C PHE A 287 -27.76 0.99 19.92
N GLU A 288 -28.06 1.01 21.23
CA GLU A 288 -27.65 2.10 22.11
C GLU A 288 -26.11 2.20 22.18
N GLN A 289 -25.41 1.05 22.30
CA GLN A 289 -23.97 1.02 22.28
C GLN A 289 -23.40 1.47 20.92
N SER A 290 -24.07 1.15 19.82
CA SER A 290 -23.69 1.65 18.49
C SER A 290 -23.71 3.18 18.43
N LEU A 291 -24.76 3.81 18.99
CA LEU A 291 -24.87 5.28 19.07
C LEU A 291 -23.77 5.88 19.97
N GLU A 292 -23.48 5.26 21.12
CA GLU A 292 -22.39 5.69 22.02
C GLU A 292 -21.01 5.62 21.36
N CYS A 293 -20.79 4.67 20.45
CA CYS A 293 -19.58 4.55 19.66
C CYS A 293 -19.51 5.51 18.45
N GLY A 294 -20.45 6.43 18.31
CA GLY A 294 -20.47 7.45 17.26
C GLY A 294 -21.21 7.05 15.98
N GLY A 295 -22.04 6.01 16.02
CA GLY A 295 -22.88 5.57 14.90
C GLY A 295 -24.14 6.44 14.74
N GLU A 296 -24.01 7.75 14.55
CA GLU A 296 -25.17 8.62 14.34
C GLU A 296 -25.69 8.49 12.90
N ASN A 297 -26.69 7.59 12.73
CA ASN A 297 -27.21 7.20 11.42
C ASN A 297 -28.72 6.88 11.55
N SER A 298 -29.48 7.14 10.50
CA SER A 298 -30.94 6.95 10.45
C SER A 298 -31.37 5.50 10.65
N ASP A 299 -30.62 4.54 10.10
CA ASP A 299 -30.92 3.11 10.24
C ASP A 299 -30.83 2.64 11.70
N ILE A 300 -29.83 3.12 12.47
CA ILE A 300 -29.71 2.73 13.89
C ILE A 300 -30.91 3.22 14.68
N TYR A 301 -31.31 4.48 14.51
CA TYR A 301 -32.51 5.03 15.17
C TYR A 301 -33.78 4.30 14.74
N ASN A 302 -33.90 3.96 13.46
CA ASN A 302 -35.02 3.20 12.94
C ASN A 302 -35.10 1.80 13.56
N GLU A 303 -34.00 1.04 13.55
CA GLU A 303 -33.97 -0.31 14.13
C GLU A 303 -34.15 -0.32 15.65
N LEU A 304 -33.59 0.67 16.35
CA LEU A 304 -33.82 0.88 17.78
C LEU A 304 -35.30 1.16 18.09
N SER A 305 -35.98 1.95 17.25
CA SER A 305 -37.40 2.25 17.40
C SER A 305 -38.28 1.00 17.34
N LEU A 306 -37.94 0.07 16.42
CA LEU A 306 -38.66 -1.21 16.31
C LEU A 306 -38.52 -2.04 17.60
N CYS A 307 -37.30 -2.08 18.16
CA CYS A 307 -37.10 -2.76 19.44
C CYS A 307 -37.90 -2.12 20.57
N LEU A 308 -37.95 -0.78 20.64
CA LEU A 308 -38.70 -0.04 21.64
C LEU A 308 -40.20 -0.23 21.50
N MET A 309 -40.74 -0.30 20.27
CA MET A 309 -42.16 -0.62 20.04
C MET A 309 -42.53 -2.01 20.56
N GLU A 310 -41.69 -3.03 20.33
CA GLU A 310 -41.94 -4.38 20.83
C GLU A 310 -41.79 -4.49 22.36
N LEU A 311 -41.02 -3.58 22.96
CA LEU A 311 -40.90 -3.43 24.41
C LEU A 311 -41.97 -2.54 25.02
N ASN A 312 -42.92 -2.05 24.21
CA ASN A 312 -44.00 -1.09 24.57
C ASN A 312 -43.52 0.28 25.06
N ASP A 313 -42.27 0.66 24.77
CA ASP A 313 -41.76 2.01 24.99
C ASP A 313 -42.07 2.90 23.76
N TYR A 314 -43.34 3.27 23.61
CA TYR A 314 -43.79 4.06 22.46
C TYR A 314 -43.30 5.50 22.49
N GLU A 315 -42.92 6.01 23.66
CA GLU A 315 -42.36 7.36 23.77
C GLU A 315 -40.90 7.36 23.25
N GLY A 316 -40.11 6.42 23.70
CA GLY A 316 -38.74 6.21 23.21
C GLY A 316 -38.70 5.94 21.71
N ALA A 317 -39.57 5.04 21.22
CA ALA A 317 -39.70 4.76 19.80
C ALA A 317 -39.96 6.02 18.95
N GLY A 318 -40.89 6.87 19.43
CA GLY A 318 -41.20 8.13 18.73
C GLY A 318 -40.04 9.12 18.73
N LYS A 319 -39.21 9.17 19.78
CA LYS A 319 -38.00 9.99 19.81
C LYS A 319 -36.98 9.50 18.78
N CYS A 320 -36.77 8.19 18.70
CA CYS A 320 -35.84 7.58 17.75
C CYS A 320 -36.31 7.81 16.29
N LEU A 321 -37.57 7.55 15.97
CA LEU A 321 -38.10 7.77 14.62
C LEU A 321 -38.02 9.23 14.18
N ARG A 322 -38.28 10.18 15.09
CA ARG A 322 -38.09 11.60 14.78
C ARG A 322 -36.63 11.97 14.56
N ALA A 323 -35.69 11.35 15.29
CA ALA A 323 -34.27 11.53 15.06
C ALA A 323 -33.85 10.96 13.69
N ALA A 324 -34.33 9.77 13.35
CA ALA A 324 -34.11 9.16 12.04
C ALA A 324 -34.65 10.02 10.89
N LEU A 325 -35.89 10.51 11.01
CA LEU A 325 -36.53 11.34 10.00
C LEU A 325 -35.88 12.73 9.85
N LYS A 326 -35.23 13.24 10.90
CA LYS A 326 -34.44 14.45 10.82
C LYS A 326 -33.19 14.27 9.98
N LEU A 327 -32.60 13.08 10.00
CA LEU A 327 -31.42 12.72 9.18
C LEU A 327 -31.83 12.41 7.74
N GLU A 328 -32.95 11.73 7.54
CA GLU A 328 -33.50 11.37 6.24
C GLU A 328 -34.98 11.70 6.13
N PRO A 329 -35.32 12.95 5.80
CA PRO A 329 -36.72 13.44 5.81
C PRO A 329 -37.65 12.74 4.82
N GLU A 330 -37.13 12.17 3.74
CA GLU A 330 -37.91 11.55 2.66
C GLU A 330 -37.92 10.02 2.73
N ASN A 331 -37.40 9.44 3.83
CA ASN A 331 -37.31 7.98 3.95
C ASN A 331 -38.69 7.37 4.28
N THR A 332 -39.31 6.79 3.26
CA THR A 332 -40.65 6.17 3.34
C THR A 332 -40.74 5.03 4.36
N LYS A 333 -39.63 4.26 4.55
CA LYS A 333 -39.58 3.19 5.57
C LYS A 333 -39.73 3.76 6.99
N ILE A 334 -39.07 4.89 7.28
CA ILE A 334 -39.16 5.54 8.59
C ILE A 334 -40.54 6.14 8.78
N MET A 335 -41.10 6.76 7.73
CA MET A 335 -42.48 7.28 7.77
C MET A 335 -43.51 6.17 8.03
N SER A 336 -43.39 5.03 7.37
CA SER A 336 -44.20 3.84 7.59
C SER A 336 -44.11 3.35 9.03
N ASN A 337 -42.90 3.34 9.63
CA ASN A 337 -42.73 2.98 11.03
C ASN A 337 -43.36 4.00 12.00
N MET A 338 -43.40 5.30 11.65
CA MET A 338 -44.20 6.32 12.39
C MET A 338 -45.69 6.02 12.33
N GLY A 339 -46.19 5.62 11.17
CA GLY A 339 -47.59 5.19 11.00
C GLY A 339 -47.91 3.97 11.88
N PHE A 340 -47.07 2.95 11.88
CA PHE A 340 -47.23 1.78 12.76
C PHE A 340 -47.16 2.14 14.25
N LEU A 341 -46.26 3.05 14.63
CA LEU A 341 -46.17 3.54 16.00
C LEU A 341 -47.48 4.25 16.41
N ALA A 342 -48.07 5.06 15.54
CA ALA A 342 -49.33 5.72 15.79
C ALA A 342 -50.46 4.69 15.99
N LEU A 343 -50.51 3.63 15.18
CA LEU A 343 -51.47 2.52 15.37
C LEU A 343 -51.27 1.82 16.73
N ARG A 344 -50.04 1.56 17.13
CA ARG A 344 -49.75 0.96 18.45
C ARG A 344 -50.21 1.85 19.62
N LYS A 345 -50.23 3.16 19.43
CA LYS A 345 -50.75 4.14 20.38
C LYS A 345 -52.27 4.32 20.31
N GLY A 346 -52.92 3.76 19.32
CA GLY A 346 -54.38 3.95 19.08
C GLY A 346 -54.74 5.22 18.34
N ASP A 347 -53.75 5.96 17.78
CA ASP A 347 -54.00 7.19 17.00
C ASP A 347 -54.10 6.87 15.50
N THR A 348 -55.29 6.41 15.11
CA THR A 348 -55.60 6.06 13.72
C THR A 348 -55.48 7.28 12.80
N ALA A 349 -55.84 8.47 13.24
CA ALA A 349 -55.79 9.66 12.42
C ALA A 349 -54.35 10.08 12.11
N GLU A 350 -53.44 9.94 13.07
CA GLU A 350 -52.03 10.18 12.85
C GLU A 350 -51.43 9.11 11.92
N ALA A 351 -51.81 7.83 12.10
CA ALA A 351 -51.34 6.73 11.23
C ALA A 351 -51.72 6.95 9.76
N VAL A 352 -52.97 7.31 9.48
CA VAL A 352 -53.46 7.64 8.13
C VAL A 352 -52.62 8.76 7.50
N ARG A 353 -52.27 9.80 8.27
CA ARG A 353 -51.43 10.89 7.75
C ARG A 353 -50.06 10.42 7.33
N TYR A 354 -49.41 9.58 8.14
CA TYR A 354 -48.10 9.05 7.78
C TYR A 354 -48.13 8.12 6.56
N PHE A 355 -49.09 7.20 6.45
CA PHE A 355 -49.21 6.32 5.29
C PHE A 355 -49.57 7.07 4.01
N ASN A 356 -50.39 8.13 4.10
CA ASN A 356 -50.63 9.01 2.96
C ASN A 356 -49.34 9.76 2.53
N ALA A 357 -48.56 10.24 3.49
CA ALA A 357 -47.28 10.87 3.19
C ALA A 357 -46.32 9.89 2.51
N VAL A 358 -46.29 8.61 2.91
CA VAL A 358 -45.51 7.59 2.20
C VAL A 358 -45.94 7.50 0.73
N LEU A 359 -47.25 7.46 0.45
CA LEU A 359 -47.77 7.35 -0.93
C LEU A 359 -47.57 8.64 -1.76
N GLU A 360 -47.29 9.77 -1.15
CA GLU A 360 -46.86 10.99 -1.87
C GLU A 360 -45.42 10.82 -2.45
N PHE A 361 -44.52 10.10 -1.77
CA PHE A 361 -43.16 9.83 -2.20
C PHE A 361 -43.05 8.54 -3.02
N ASP A 362 -43.78 7.50 -2.63
CA ASP A 362 -43.84 6.20 -3.32
C ASP A 362 -45.28 5.73 -3.46
N PRO A 363 -45.95 6.09 -4.56
CA PRO A 363 -47.36 5.72 -4.80
C PRO A 363 -47.61 4.21 -4.86
N ASP A 364 -46.57 3.41 -5.14
CA ASP A 364 -46.64 1.95 -5.29
C ASP A 364 -46.25 1.20 -3.99
N ASP A 365 -46.03 1.92 -2.87
CA ASP A 365 -45.70 1.28 -1.58
C ASP A 365 -46.88 0.43 -1.08
N ARG A 366 -46.73 -0.88 -1.18
CA ARG A 366 -47.78 -1.85 -0.80
C ARG A 366 -48.08 -1.83 0.70
N ILE A 367 -47.07 -1.55 1.53
CA ILE A 367 -47.23 -1.53 3.00
C ILE A 367 -48.18 -0.42 3.40
N ALA A 368 -47.97 0.77 2.84
CA ALA A 368 -48.87 1.93 3.11
C ALA A 368 -50.27 1.74 2.53
N GLN A 369 -50.36 1.18 1.30
CA GLN A 369 -51.66 0.86 0.68
C GLN A 369 -52.46 -0.16 1.51
N ASP A 370 -51.85 -1.27 1.92
CA ASP A 370 -52.47 -2.31 2.72
C ASP A 370 -52.88 -1.80 4.11
N ALA A 371 -52.02 -0.98 4.74
CA ALA A 371 -52.36 -0.36 6.03
C ALA A 371 -53.58 0.58 5.93
N LEU A 372 -53.62 1.44 4.91
CA LEU A 372 -54.75 2.33 4.69
C LEU A 372 -56.06 1.56 4.34
N ALA A 373 -55.96 0.49 3.54
CA ALA A 373 -57.13 -0.35 3.22
C ALA A 373 -57.71 -1.01 4.47
N GLN A 374 -56.87 -1.48 5.41
CA GLN A 374 -57.30 -2.05 6.68
C GLN A 374 -57.94 -1.02 7.64
N LEU A 375 -57.49 0.22 7.57
CA LEU A 375 -58.01 1.30 8.42
C LEU A 375 -59.34 1.88 7.91
N ASN A 376 -59.66 1.67 6.65
CA ASN A 376 -60.89 2.13 6.00
C ASN A 376 -61.96 1.03 5.92
N ALA A 377 -61.62 -0.21 6.31
CA ALA A 377 -62.55 -1.36 6.35
C ALA A 377 -63.28 -1.45 7.68
#